data_0dfc2722e5bb4694e3a5070124746720
#
_entry.id   0dfc2722e5bb4694e3a5070124746720
#
_cell.length_a   1.000
_cell.length_b   1.000
_cell.length_c   1.000
_cell.angle_alpha   90.00
_cell.angle_beta   90.00
_cell.angle_gamma   90.00
#
_symmetry.space_group_name_H-M   'P 1'
#
loop_
_entity.id
_entity.type
_entity.pdbx_description
1 polymer ?
#
loop_
_entity_poly.entity_id
_entity_poly.type
_entity_poly.pdbx_seq_one_letter_code
_entity_poly.pdbx_strand_id
1 'polypeptide(L)'
;MKTEKFDRRTFIRTAGAAALAAAGGLSLGKSHADAYRVPISSGSAAPKLKAPANACDCHMHFYDDRFPVAASATLRPPNATVEDYRLLQKRIGTSRTVIVTPSTYGTDNRPSLEAAAILGPSARVVAVVDDTVTDAELKRLATLGVRGIRFNLVQKGATSLDMVEPLAKRVHDLGWHVQIHMLGDQIVQIADLLLRLPAPIVFDHLGRVPQPMGVDHPSYGVILGLVDKGRAWVKVSGAYHDTKVGPPDYADTSAVGRAFVKAAPERMVWGSDWPHPTVKEIASKPDDAILFNLLTGWAPDESTLRRVLVDNPATLYGFE
;
A
#
# COMPACT_ATOMS: atom_id res chain seq x y z
N MET A 1 20.52 67.79 63.30
CA MET A 1 20.71 66.43 62.74
C MET A 1 19.45 65.64 63.06
N LYS A 2 18.51 65.46 62.12
CA LYS A 2 17.27 64.69 62.26
C LYS A 2 17.48 63.38 61.44
N THR A 3 17.46 62.25 62.14
CA THR A 3 17.50 60.96 61.54
C THR A 3 16.10 60.53 61.12
N GLU A 4 15.87 60.39 59.82
CA GLU A 4 14.63 59.81 59.25
C GLU A 4 14.72 58.27 59.39
N LYS A 5 13.68 57.70 60.02
CA LYS A 5 13.48 56.27 60.13
C LYS A 5 12.79 55.78 58.85
N PHE A 6 13.48 54.87 58.15
CA PHE A 6 12.88 54.14 57.03
C PHE A 6 11.83 53.18 57.54
N ASP A 7 10.60 53.34 57.07
CA ASP A 7 9.46 52.50 57.42
C ASP A 7 9.46 51.24 56.50
N ARG A 8 9.67 50.05 57.11
CA ARG A 8 9.72 48.76 56.46
C ARG A 8 8.38 48.22 55.93
N ARG A 9 7.29 48.97 56.08
CA ARG A 9 5.94 48.50 55.70
C ARG A 9 5.52 48.89 54.27
N THR A 10 6.23 49.78 53.60
CA THR A 10 5.87 50.21 52.26
C THR A 10 6.51 49.42 51.16
N PHE A 11 7.53 48.54 51.45
CA PHE A 11 8.26 47.74 50.44
C PHE A 11 7.63 46.38 50.12
N ILE A 12 6.60 45.95 50.88
CA ILE A 12 5.97 44.63 50.71
C ILE A 12 4.71 44.69 49.82
N ARG A 13 4.27 45.87 49.35
CA ARG A 13 3.04 45.99 48.55
C ARG A 13 3.29 46.18 47.03
N THR A 14 4.51 46.32 46.59
CA THR A 14 4.86 46.48 45.13
C THR A 14 5.58 45.28 44.50
N ALA A 15 5.90 44.24 45.25
CA ALA A 15 6.55 43.04 44.74
C ALA A 15 5.60 41.85 44.49
N GLY A 16 4.30 42.05 44.74
CA GLY A 16 3.30 40.96 44.69
C GLY A 16 2.46 40.91 43.37
N ALA A 17 2.68 41.81 42.41
CA ALA A 17 1.84 41.89 41.20
C ALA A 17 2.55 41.53 39.88
N ALA A 18 3.83 41.12 39.92
CA ALA A 18 4.60 40.80 38.71
C ALA A 18 5.00 39.34 38.57
N ALA A 19 4.52 38.43 39.45
CA ALA A 19 4.91 37.00 39.43
C ALA A 19 3.77 36.05 39.09
N LEU A 20 2.62 36.50 38.57
CA LEU A 20 1.48 35.67 38.22
C LEU A 20 1.10 35.69 36.71
N ALA A 21 1.99 36.22 35.83
CA ALA A 21 1.77 36.23 34.39
C ALA A 21 2.76 35.39 33.58
N ALA A 22 3.55 34.49 34.22
CA ALA A 22 4.55 33.64 33.51
C ALA A 22 4.33 32.14 33.72
N ALA A 23 3.14 31.74 34.21
CA ALA A 23 2.73 30.30 34.23
C ALA A 23 1.53 30.06 33.31
N GLY A 24 1.38 30.85 32.27
CA GLY A 24 0.56 30.55 31.10
C GLY A 24 1.31 29.50 30.28
N GLY A 25 0.92 28.24 30.44
CA GLY A 25 1.55 27.12 29.78
C GLY A 25 1.73 27.36 28.29
N LEU A 26 2.96 27.28 27.83
CA LEU A 26 3.28 26.84 26.50
C LEU A 26 2.78 25.40 26.35
N SER A 27 1.45 25.23 26.21
CA SER A 27 0.88 24.15 25.47
C SER A 27 1.44 24.33 24.06
N LEU A 28 2.56 23.71 23.77
CA LEU A 28 3.01 23.43 22.41
C LEU A 28 1.87 22.64 21.79
N GLY A 29 0.92 23.34 21.18
CA GLY A 29 -0.08 22.73 20.32
C GLY A 29 0.73 21.92 19.31
N LYS A 30 0.60 20.57 19.35
CA LYS A 30 1.13 19.71 18.30
C LYS A 30 0.65 20.34 17.00
N SER A 31 1.57 20.80 16.16
CA SER A 31 1.19 21.44 14.90
C SER A 31 0.29 20.45 14.16
N HIS A 32 -0.73 20.94 13.44
CA HIS A 32 -1.60 20.09 12.62
C HIS A 32 -0.79 19.20 11.67
N ALA A 33 0.43 19.61 11.32
CA ALA A 33 1.38 18.86 10.51
C ALA A 33 1.86 17.54 11.18
N ASP A 34 2.00 17.49 12.51
CA ASP A 34 2.44 16.27 13.20
C ASP A 34 1.32 15.23 13.32
N ALA A 35 0.06 15.63 13.16
CA ALA A 35 -1.09 14.74 13.30
C ALA A 35 -1.19 13.67 12.20
N TYR A 36 -0.51 13.85 11.06
CA TYR A 36 -0.54 12.98 9.89
C TYR A 36 0.84 12.42 9.51
N ARG A 37 1.81 12.54 10.38
CA ARG A 37 3.13 11.95 10.14
C ARG A 37 3.04 10.43 10.23
N VAL A 38 3.45 9.77 9.15
CA VAL A 38 3.47 8.30 9.03
C VAL A 38 4.92 7.85 8.92
N PRO A 39 5.38 6.89 9.73
CA PRO A 39 6.69 6.29 9.55
C PRO A 39 6.84 5.69 8.14
N ILE A 40 8.03 5.81 7.58
CA ILE A 40 8.39 5.23 6.27
C ILE A 40 7.49 5.77 5.13
N SER A 41 7.00 6.99 5.28
CA SER A 41 6.29 7.78 4.26
C SER A 41 6.80 9.21 4.33
N SER A 42 6.96 9.90 3.22
CA SER A 42 7.30 11.32 3.25
C SER A 42 6.05 12.19 3.43
N GLY A 43 6.27 13.45 3.71
CA GLY A 43 5.20 14.42 3.91
C GLY A 43 4.38 14.20 5.20
N SER A 44 3.55 15.19 5.52
CA SER A 44 2.69 15.18 6.72
C SER A 44 1.32 15.80 6.45
N ALA A 45 1.06 16.30 5.23
CA ALA A 45 -0.25 16.83 4.86
C ALA A 45 -1.28 15.71 4.68
N ALA A 46 -2.53 15.98 5.01
CA ALA A 46 -3.64 15.11 4.60
C ALA A 46 -3.80 15.13 3.08
N PRO A 47 -4.28 14.04 2.45
CA PRO A 47 -4.63 14.07 1.05
C PRO A 47 -5.80 15.04 0.79
N LYS A 48 -5.85 15.58 -0.43
CA LYS A 48 -7.00 16.38 -0.90
C LYS A 48 -8.21 15.49 -1.16
N LEU A 49 -7.96 14.30 -1.67
CA LEU A 49 -8.98 13.29 -1.91
C LEU A 49 -9.48 12.74 -0.57
N LYS A 50 -10.80 12.72 -0.39
CA LYS A 50 -11.44 12.04 0.74
C LYS A 50 -11.79 10.62 0.35
N ALA A 51 -11.29 9.65 1.10
CA ALA A 51 -11.64 8.25 0.89
C ALA A 51 -13.13 8.02 1.20
N PRO A 52 -13.87 7.27 0.36
CA PRO A 52 -15.22 6.82 0.71
C PRO A 52 -15.18 5.86 1.90
N ALA A 53 -16.31 5.73 2.59
CA ALA A 53 -16.42 4.72 3.65
C ALA A 53 -16.12 3.32 3.10
N ASN A 54 -15.41 2.51 3.88
CA ASN A 54 -14.94 1.17 3.50
C ASN A 54 -13.89 1.15 2.37
N ALA A 55 -13.22 2.26 2.10
CA ALA A 55 -12.11 2.30 1.17
C ALA A 55 -11.01 1.31 1.58
N CYS A 56 -10.48 0.58 0.60
CA CYS A 56 -9.48 -0.46 0.77
C CYS A 56 -8.14 -0.04 0.17
N ASP A 57 -7.08 -0.26 0.93
CA ASP A 57 -5.71 -0.32 0.42
C ASP A 57 -5.41 -1.76 0.01
N CYS A 58 -5.38 -2.04 -1.30
CA CYS A 58 -5.25 -3.39 -1.83
C CYS A 58 -3.80 -3.86 -2.02
N HIS A 59 -2.81 -3.09 -1.55
CA HIS A 59 -1.42 -3.49 -1.63
C HIS A 59 -0.55 -2.76 -0.60
N MET A 60 -0.19 -3.45 0.47
CA MET A 60 0.79 -2.99 1.44
C MET A 60 1.54 -4.19 2.04
N HIS A 61 2.62 -3.92 2.76
CA HIS A 61 3.48 -4.94 3.35
C HIS A 61 3.77 -4.64 4.82
N PHE A 62 3.88 -5.68 5.65
CA PHE A 62 4.44 -5.59 7.00
C PHE A 62 5.85 -6.16 7.04
N TYR A 63 6.69 -5.56 7.89
CA TYR A 63 8.04 -6.01 8.17
C TYR A 63 8.26 -6.04 9.68
N ASP A 64 8.79 -7.19 10.17
CA ASP A 64 8.96 -7.45 11.59
C ASP A 64 10.21 -8.33 11.75
N ASP A 65 11.20 -7.84 12.47
CA ASP A 65 12.49 -8.50 12.69
C ASP A 65 12.42 -9.70 13.65
N ARG A 66 11.28 -9.94 14.28
CA ARG A 66 10.99 -11.19 15.00
C ARG A 66 10.97 -12.41 14.06
N PHE A 67 10.75 -12.18 12.78
CA PHE A 67 10.69 -13.25 11.77
C PHE A 67 11.96 -13.31 10.94
N PRO A 68 12.47 -14.51 10.68
CA PRO A 68 13.71 -14.68 9.93
C PRO A 68 13.54 -14.24 8.48
N VAL A 69 14.51 -13.49 7.98
CA VAL A 69 14.60 -13.11 6.57
C VAL A 69 15.02 -14.33 5.75
N ALA A 70 14.34 -14.59 4.64
CA ALA A 70 14.69 -15.69 3.74
C ALA A 70 16.11 -15.52 3.17
N ALA A 71 16.84 -16.61 3.01
CA ALA A 71 18.22 -16.60 2.49
C ALA A 71 18.32 -15.96 1.09
N SER A 72 17.26 -16.11 0.27
CA SER A 72 17.15 -15.54 -1.08
C SER A 72 16.76 -14.05 -1.12
N ALA A 73 16.42 -13.46 0.04
CA ALA A 73 15.89 -12.10 0.07
C ALA A 73 16.92 -11.04 -0.32
N THR A 74 16.57 -10.22 -1.30
CA THR A 74 17.36 -9.07 -1.77
C THR A 74 16.92 -7.75 -1.13
N LEU A 75 15.68 -7.69 -0.61
CA LEU A 75 15.13 -6.54 0.10
C LEU A 75 15.02 -6.84 1.60
N ARG A 76 15.53 -5.92 2.42
CA ARG A 76 15.49 -6.00 3.89
C ARG A 76 15.11 -4.63 4.46
N PRO A 77 13.84 -4.23 4.31
CA PRO A 77 13.38 -2.96 4.87
C PRO A 77 13.43 -2.97 6.41
N PRO A 78 13.42 -1.81 7.06
CA PRO A 78 13.21 -1.72 8.50
C PRO A 78 11.83 -2.22 8.88
N ASN A 79 11.63 -2.43 10.19
CA ASN A 79 10.31 -2.77 10.73
C ASN A 79 9.26 -1.77 10.27
N ALA A 80 8.10 -2.31 9.89
CA ALA A 80 6.93 -1.57 9.45
C ALA A 80 5.71 -2.28 10.05
N THR A 81 5.21 -1.75 11.16
CA THR A 81 4.27 -2.43 12.07
C THR A 81 2.82 -2.13 11.76
N VAL A 82 1.90 -2.85 12.41
CA VAL A 82 0.46 -2.57 12.31
C VAL A 82 0.12 -1.20 12.89
N GLU A 83 0.81 -0.78 13.96
CA GLU A 83 0.66 0.53 14.58
C GLU A 83 1.05 1.65 13.61
N ASP A 84 2.18 1.50 12.92
CA ASP A 84 2.63 2.45 11.89
C ASP A 84 1.62 2.53 10.73
N TYR A 85 1.12 1.39 10.28
CA TYR A 85 0.15 1.33 9.20
C TYR A 85 -1.20 1.97 9.57
N ARG A 86 -1.64 1.85 10.82
CA ARG A 86 -2.84 2.53 11.31
C ARG A 86 -2.72 4.06 11.22
N LEU A 87 -1.50 4.61 11.35
CA LEU A 87 -1.26 6.04 11.11
C LEU A 87 -1.46 6.38 9.63
N LEU A 88 -1.02 5.51 8.71
CA LEU A 88 -1.30 5.67 7.29
C LEU A 88 -2.81 5.61 7.01
N GLN A 89 -3.50 4.60 7.50
CA GLN A 89 -4.95 4.47 7.33
C GLN A 89 -5.68 5.73 7.83
N LYS A 90 -5.29 6.25 9.00
CA LYS A 90 -5.84 7.49 9.54
C LYS A 90 -5.57 8.68 8.61
N ARG A 91 -4.36 8.75 8.02
CA ARG A 91 -3.95 9.85 7.13
C ARG A 91 -4.73 9.86 5.83
N ILE A 92 -4.87 8.71 5.16
CA ILE A 92 -5.49 8.60 3.83
C ILE A 92 -6.98 8.21 3.88
N GLY A 93 -7.49 7.78 5.03
CA GLY A 93 -8.91 7.50 5.25
C GLY A 93 -9.36 6.09 4.82
N THR A 94 -8.43 5.13 4.59
CA THR A 94 -8.78 3.74 4.31
C THR A 94 -9.14 2.99 5.59
N SER A 95 -10.04 2.00 5.50
CA SER A 95 -10.47 1.18 6.64
C SER A 95 -10.31 -0.32 6.38
N ARG A 96 -10.15 -0.73 5.13
CA ARG A 96 -9.85 -2.10 4.71
C ARG A 96 -8.44 -2.18 4.14
N THR A 97 -7.84 -3.38 4.19
CA THR A 97 -6.50 -3.60 3.63
C THR A 97 -6.31 -5.00 3.10
N VAL A 98 -5.46 -5.13 2.08
CA VAL A 98 -4.94 -6.40 1.59
C VAL A 98 -3.44 -6.42 1.83
N ILE A 99 -3.02 -7.26 2.76
CA ILE A 99 -1.63 -7.47 3.13
C ILE A 99 -1.01 -8.42 2.11
N VAL A 100 0.02 -7.97 1.44
CA VAL A 100 0.77 -8.79 0.48
C VAL A 100 2.04 -9.28 1.16
N THR A 101 2.24 -10.59 1.25
CA THR A 101 3.47 -11.14 1.82
C THR A 101 4.68 -10.71 0.98
N PRO A 102 5.66 -10.02 1.59
CA PRO A 102 6.83 -9.54 0.86
C PRO A 102 7.83 -10.66 0.59
N SER A 103 8.61 -10.54 -0.49
CA SER A 103 9.66 -11.50 -0.87
C SER A 103 10.74 -11.67 0.23
N THR A 104 10.84 -10.72 1.15
CA THR A 104 11.76 -10.75 2.29
C THR A 104 11.64 -12.03 3.12
N TYR A 105 10.42 -12.57 3.26
CA TYR A 105 10.15 -13.74 4.07
C TYR A 105 10.05 -15.05 3.26
N GLY A 106 10.25 -15.00 1.94
CA GLY A 106 10.09 -16.18 1.09
C GLY A 106 8.66 -16.72 1.18
N THR A 107 8.51 -18.00 1.58
CA THR A 107 7.20 -18.65 1.79
C THR A 107 6.68 -18.55 3.23
N ASP A 108 7.38 -17.82 4.11
CA ASP A 108 6.92 -17.60 5.49
C ASP A 108 5.86 -16.50 5.53
N ASN A 109 4.61 -16.89 5.57
CA ASN A 109 3.47 -15.98 5.62
C ASN A 109 3.09 -15.51 7.04
N ARG A 110 3.79 -15.99 8.08
CA ARG A 110 3.45 -15.68 9.49
C ARG A 110 3.38 -14.18 9.78
N PRO A 111 4.33 -13.33 9.32
CA PRO A 111 4.24 -11.88 9.57
C PRO A 111 2.95 -11.27 9.04
N SER A 112 2.56 -11.64 7.82
CA SER A 112 1.33 -11.14 7.17
C SER A 112 0.07 -11.68 7.85
N LEU A 113 0.07 -12.93 8.29
CA LEU A 113 -1.07 -13.57 8.96
C LEU A 113 -1.26 -13.02 10.39
N GLU A 114 -0.18 -12.79 11.15
CA GLU A 114 -0.27 -12.14 12.47
C GLU A 114 -0.83 -10.72 12.34
N ALA A 115 -0.33 -9.94 11.39
CA ALA A 115 -0.85 -8.60 11.14
C ALA A 115 -2.34 -8.62 10.73
N ALA A 116 -2.74 -9.59 9.89
CA ALA A 116 -4.15 -9.76 9.53
C ALA A 116 -5.02 -10.10 10.73
N ALA A 117 -4.54 -10.96 11.64
CA ALA A 117 -5.26 -11.31 12.88
C ALA A 117 -5.45 -10.08 13.78
N ILE A 118 -4.45 -9.18 13.88
CA ILE A 118 -4.54 -7.93 14.67
C ILE A 118 -5.53 -6.93 14.04
N LEU A 119 -5.59 -6.88 12.69
CA LEU A 119 -6.49 -5.98 11.95
C LEU A 119 -7.92 -6.54 11.84
N GLY A 120 -8.09 -7.85 12.05
CA GLY A 120 -9.39 -8.52 12.08
C GLY A 120 -10.10 -8.56 10.73
N PRO A 121 -11.45 -8.47 10.69
CA PRO A 121 -12.25 -8.70 9.48
C PRO A 121 -12.01 -7.68 8.37
N SER A 122 -11.38 -6.54 8.67
CA SER A 122 -11.02 -5.51 7.70
C SER A 122 -9.76 -5.84 6.89
N ALA A 123 -9.09 -6.96 7.18
CA ALA A 123 -7.88 -7.39 6.47
C ALA A 123 -8.09 -8.65 5.64
N ARG A 124 -7.37 -8.74 4.52
CA ARG A 124 -7.17 -9.96 3.71
C ARG A 124 -5.69 -10.11 3.44
N VAL A 125 -5.29 -11.31 3.01
CA VAL A 125 -3.88 -11.62 2.74
C VAL A 125 -3.72 -12.18 1.32
N VAL A 126 -2.65 -11.78 0.66
CA VAL A 126 -2.11 -12.46 -0.51
C VAL A 126 -0.80 -13.13 -0.09
N ALA A 127 -0.79 -14.45 -0.08
CA ALA A 127 0.31 -15.26 0.42
C ALA A 127 1.38 -15.50 -0.64
N VAL A 128 2.57 -15.91 -0.21
CA VAL A 128 3.59 -16.50 -1.08
C VAL A 128 3.71 -17.97 -0.74
N VAL A 129 3.57 -18.82 -1.74
CA VAL A 129 3.74 -20.29 -1.61
C VAL A 129 4.57 -20.78 -2.78
N ASP A 130 5.24 -21.91 -2.61
CA ASP A 130 5.95 -22.64 -3.66
C ASP A 130 5.22 -23.95 -4.00
N ASP A 131 5.80 -24.75 -4.88
CA ASP A 131 5.25 -26.02 -5.36
C ASP A 131 5.18 -27.12 -4.28
N THR A 132 5.87 -26.93 -3.15
CA THR A 132 5.86 -27.87 -2.01
C THR A 132 4.63 -27.67 -1.10
N VAL A 133 3.86 -26.59 -1.27
CA VAL A 133 2.67 -26.32 -0.45
C VAL A 133 1.65 -27.46 -0.58
N THR A 134 1.11 -27.92 0.54
CA THR A 134 0.06 -28.96 0.53
C THR A 134 -1.34 -28.36 0.35
N ASP A 135 -2.30 -29.14 -0.15
CA ASP A 135 -3.70 -28.70 -0.25
C ASP A 135 -4.33 -28.44 1.13
N ALA A 136 -3.87 -29.18 2.14
CA ALA A 136 -4.28 -28.95 3.54
C ALA A 136 -3.84 -27.55 4.01
N GLU A 137 -2.60 -27.14 3.67
CA GLU A 137 -2.09 -25.82 4.00
C GLU A 137 -2.82 -24.72 3.23
N LEU A 138 -3.09 -24.88 1.93
CA LEU A 138 -3.89 -23.95 1.17
C LEU A 138 -5.29 -23.74 1.78
N LYS A 139 -5.95 -24.81 2.19
CA LYS A 139 -7.25 -24.75 2.90
C LYS A 139 -7.13 -24.04 4.24
N ARG A 140 -6.06 -24.31 5.02
CA ARG A 140 -5.80 -23.61 6.28
C ARG A 140 -5.61 -22.12 6.06
N LEU A 141 -4.81 -21.73 5.07
CA LEU A 141 -4.60 -20.31 4.71
C LEU A 141 -5.91 -19.62 4.33
N ALA A 142 -6.81 -20.31 3.61
CA ALA A 142 -8.15 -19.76 3.27
C ALA A 142 -8.95 -19.37 4.50
N THR A 143 -8.90 -20.18 5.60
CA THR A 143 -9.59 -19.86 6.86
C THR A 143 -8.98 -18.66 7.59
N LEU A 144 -7.72 -18.33 7.30
CA LEU A 144 -7.00 -17.18 7.85
C LEU A 144 -7.11 -15.91 7.01
N GLY A 145 -8.02 -15.88 6.05
CA GLY A 145 -8.30 -14.68 5.23
C GLY A 145 -7.42 -14.52 4.00
N VAL A 146 -6.66 -15.56 3.61
CA VAL A 146 -5.93 -15.55 2.32
C VAL A 146 -6.93 -15.64 1.18
N ARG A 147 -6.72 -14.82 0.13
CA ARG A 147 -7.58 -14.73 -1.07
C ARG A 147 -6.81 -14.82 -2.39
N GLY A 148 -5.51 -15.00 -2.32
CA GLY A 148 -4.67 -15.13 -3.51
C GLY A 148 -3.24 -15.51 -3.16
N ILE A 149 -2.46 -15.85 -4.19
CA ILE A 149 -1.03 -16.09 -4.08
C ILE A 149 -0.27 -15.13 -4.98
N ARG A 150 0.95 -14.75 -4.58
CA ARG A 150 1.79 -13.80 -5.31
C ARG A 150 3.04 -14.44 -5.90
N PHE A 151 3.30 -14.09 -7.14
CA PHE A 151 4.57 -14.34 -7.83
C PHE A 151 5.30 -13.01 -8.03
N ASN A 152 6.36 -12.79 -7.24
CA ASN A 152 7.26 -11.66 -7.47
C ASN A 152 8.44 -12.15 -8.31
N LEU A 153 8.38 -11.89 -9.62
CA LEU A 153 9.37 -12.35 -10.60
C LEU A 153 10.36 -11.22 -10.99
N VAL A 154 10.22 -10.04 -10.38
CA VAL A 154 11.20 -8.94 -10.49
C VAL A 154 12.33 -9.12 -9.49
N GLN A 155 12.00 -9.58 -8.28
CA GLN A 155 12.98 -9.86 -7.23
C GLN A 155 13.25 -11.36 -7.14
N LYS A 156 14.49 -11.76 -7.02
CA LYS A 156 14.81 -13.16 -6.68
C LYS A 156 14.14 -13.53 -5.35
N GLY A 157 13.42 -14.62 -5.34
CA GLY A 157 12.64 -15.02 -4.17
C GLY A 157 12.34 -16.51 -4.15
N ALA A 158 11.27 -16.89 -3.48
CA ALA A 158 10.84 -18.28 -3.31
C ALA A 158 10.03 -18.81 -4.51
N THR A 159 9.63 -17.94 -5.46
CA THR A 159 8.76 -18.32 -6.58
C THR A 159 9.44 -18.13 -7.91
N SER A 160 9.11 -18.98 -8.88
CA SER A 160 9.60 -18.96 -10.25
C SER A 160 8.45 -19.07 -11.26
N LEU A 161 8.74 -18.82 -12.53
CA LEU A 161 7.72 -18.79 -13.57
C LEU A 161 7.04 -20.14 -13.81
N ASP A 162 7.78 -21.23 -13.70
CA ASP A 162 7.30 -22.60 -13.87
C ASP A 162 6.29 -23.02 -12.80
N MET A 163 6.29 -22.37 -11.64
CA MET A 163 5.30 -22.60 -10.58
C MET A 163 3.94 -21.94 -10.85
N VAL A 164 3.86 -20.95 -11.77
CA VAL A 164 2.66 -20.12 -11.96
C VAL A 164 1.47 -20.97 -12.40
N GLU A 165 1.60 -21.75 -13.47
CA GLU A 165 0.47 -22.52 -14.02
C GLU A 165 0.03 -23.66 -13.08
N PRO A 166 0.92 -24.49 -12.52
CA PRO A 166 0.53 -25.52 -11.56
C PRO A 166 -0.19 -24.98 -10.33
N LEU A 167 0.33 -23.90 -9.73
CA LEU A 167 -0.29 -23.30 -8.55
C LEU A 167 -1.58 -22.56 -8.88
N ALA A 168 -1.68 -21.93 -10.07
CA ALA A 168 -2.92 -21.29 -10.52
C ALA A 168 -4.08 -22.30 -10.63
N LYS A 169 -3.81 -23.53 -11.09
CA LYS A 169 -4.81 -24.62 -11.12
C LYS A 169 -5.30 -24.97 -9.73
N ARG A 170 -4.38 -25.11 -8.77
CA ARG A 170 -4.72 -25.51 -7.39
C ARG A 170 -5.49 -24.42 -6.63
N VAL A 171 -5.15 -23.15 -6.82
CA VAL A 171 -5.82 -22.04 -6.11
C VAL A 171 -7.12 -21.62 -6.77
N HIS A 172 -7.35 -21.96 -8.03
CA HIS A 172 -8.61 -21.70 -8.74
C HIS A 172 -9.80 -22.31 -8.01
N ASP A 173 -9.68 -23.57 -7.56
CA ASP A 173 -10.74 -24.30 -6.85
C ASP A 173 -11.08 -23.68 -5.48
N LEU A 174 -10.17 -22.86 -4.93
CA LEU A 174 -10.39 -22.08 -3.72
C LEU A 174 -11.03 -20.69 -3.99
N GLY A 175 -11.27 -20.36 -5.26
CA GLY A 175 -11.75 -19.05 -5.68
C GLY A 175 -10.70 -17.94 -5.52
N TRP A 176 -9.41 -18.30 -5.46
CA TRP A 176 -8.33 -17.33 -5.29
C TRP A 176 -7.79 -16.82 -6.63
N HIS A 177 -7.17 -15.66 -6.59
CA HIS A 177 -6.44 -15.08 -7.72
C HIS A 177 -4.94 -15.36 -7.65
N VAL A 178 -4.29 -15.21 -8.79
CA VAL A 178 -2.83 -15.20 -8.93
C VAL A 178 -2.38 -13.75 -9.12
N GLN A 179 -1.62 -13.22 -8.17
CA GLN A 179 -1.06 -11.87 -8.24
C GLN A 179 0.34 -11.94 -8.85
N ILE A 180 0.61 -11.12 -9.86
CA ILE A 180 1.85 -11.13 -10.64
C ILE A 180 2.55 -9.78 -10.56
N HIS A 181 3.81 -9.81 -10.11
CA HIS A 181 4.73 -8.69 -10.18
C HIS A 181 5.86 -9.03 -11.16
N MET A 182 5.76 -8.52 -12.37
CA MET A 182 6.71 -8.69 -13.48
C MET A 182 6.93 -7.34 -14.17
N LEU A 183 8.08 -7.19 -14.84
CA LEU A 183 8.31 -6.07 -15.75
C LEU A 183 7.47 -6.24 -17.02
N GLY A 184 7.08 -5.12 -17.65
CA GLY A 184 6.23 -5.14 -18.85
C GLY A 184 6.76 -6.04 -19.96
N ASP A 185 8.06 -6.00 -20.26
CA ASP A 185 8.67 -6.88 -21.28
C ASP A 185 8.51 -8.36 -20.95
N GLN A 186 8.63 -8.74 -19.66
CA GLN A 186 8.43 -10.11 -19.23
C GLN A 186 6.97 -10.55 -19.40
N ILE A 187 6.00 -9.66 -19.15
CA ILE A 187 4.58 -9.91 -19.35
C ILE A 187 4.28 -10.24 -20.82
N VAL A 188 4.89 -9.49 -21.75
CA VAL A 188 4.75 -9.77 -23.19
C VAL A 188 5.25 -11.17 -23.55
N GLN A 189 6.38 -11.57 -23.00
CA GLN A 189 7.00 -12.88 -23.27
C GLN A 189 6.14 -14.07 -22.82
N ILE A 190 5.29 -13.88 -21.81
CA ILE A 190 4.46 -14.96 -21.24
C ILE A 190 2.96 -14.79 -21.52
N ALA A 191 2.59 -13.94 -22.48
CA ALA A 191 1.19 -13.64 -22.79
C ALA A 191 0.34 -14.91 -23.02
N ASP A 192 0.86 -15.89 -23.73
CA ASP A 192 0.17 -17.17 -23.96
C ASP A 192 -0.02 -18.01 -22.69
N LEU A 193 0.93 -17.96 -21.76
CA LEU A 193 0.76 -18.59 -20.44
C LEU A 193 -0.36 -17.90 -19.66
N LEU A 194 -0.36 -16.58 -19.60
CA LEU A 194 -1.39 -15.81 -18.89
C LEU A 194 -2.80 -16.07 -19.43
N LEU A 195 -2.93 -16.25 -20.75
CA LEU A 195 -4.20 -16.59 -21.38
C LEU A 195 -4.74 -17.98 -20.98
N ARG A 196 -3.88 -18.89 -20.55
CA ARG A 196 -4.29 -20.27 -20.18
C ARG A 196 -4.58 -20.45 -18.69
N LEU A 197 -4.15 -19.50 -17.83
CA LEU A 197 -4.36 -19.65 -16.38
C LEU A 197 -5.84 -19.76 -16.05
N PRO A 198 -6.29 -20.72 -15.24
CA PRO A 198 -7.70 -20.85 -14.86
C PRO A 198 -8.11 -19.81 -13.81
N ALA A 199 -7.20 -19.45 -12.90
CA ALA A 199 -7.44 -18.46 -11.84
C ALA A 199 -7.42 -17.02 -12.40
N PRO A 200 -8.21 -16.10 -11.82
CA PRO A 200 -8.09 -14.67 -12.13
C PRO A 200 -6.67 -14.16 -11.86
N ILE A 201 -6.21 -13.22 -12.69
CA ILE A 201 -4.88 -12.62 -12.57
C ILE A 201 -5.01 -11.21 -11.96
N VAL A 202 -4.09 -10.84 -11.08
CA VAL A 202 -3.96 -9.46 -10.58
C VAL A 202 -2.57 -8.94 -10.90
N PHE A 203 -2.47 -7.91 -11.72
CA PHE A 203 -1.19 -7.27 -12.04
C PHE A 203 -0.85 -6.20 -11.01
N ASP A 204 0.36 -6.28 -10.41
CA ASP A 204 0.86 -5.25 -9.51
C ASP A 204 1.25 -3.97 -10.27
N HIS A 205 1.07 -2.82 -9.63
CA HIS A 205 1.71 -1.53 -9.96
C HIS A 205 1.59 -1.14 -11.44
N LEU A 206 0.36 -0.90 -11.91
CA LEU A 206 0.08 -0.52 -13.31
C LEU A 206 0.62 -1.53 -14.33
N GLY A 207 0.79 -2.81 -13.94
CA GLY A 207 1.38 -3.84 -14.77
C GLY A 207 2.86 -3.57 -15.09
N ARG A 208 3.54 -2.69 -14.32
CA ARG A 208 4.94 -2.29 -14.55
C ARG A 208 5.18 -1.89 -16.02
N VAL A 209 4.21 -1.18 -16.62
CA VAL A 209 4.29 -0.70 -18.01
C VAL A 209 5.44 0.29 -18.16
N PRO A 210 6.44 0.00 -19.02
CA PRO A 210 7.65 0.80 -19.11
C PRO A 210 7.40 2.22 -19.62
N GLN A 211 8.18 3.17 -19.05
CA GLN A 211 8.20 4.56 -19.50
C GLN A 211 9.47 4.82 -20.31
N PRO A 212 9.44 5.70 -21.34
CA PRO A 212 8.33 6.63 -21.68
C PRO A 212 7.26 6.08 -22.62
N MET A 213 7.31 4.81 -23.02
CA MET A 213 6.35 4.26 -24.00
C MET A 213 4.90 4.24 -23.45
N GLY A 214 4.71 4.01 -22.16
CA GLY A 214 3.39 4.06 -21.55
C GLY A 214 2.39 3.13 -22.24
N VAL A 215 1.22 3.65 -22.60
CA VAL A 215 0.15 2.87 -23.26
C VAL A 215 0.51 2.30 -24.62
N ASP A 216 1.55 2.81 -25.26
CA ASP A 216 2.04 2.31 -26.55
C ASP A 216 2.95 1.07 -26.37
N HIS A 217 3.34 0.75 -25.14
CA HIS A 217 4.12 -0.46 -24.88
C HIS A 217 3.25 -1.71 -25.01
N PRO A 218 3.73 -2.79 -25.69
CA PRO A 218 2.95 -4.00 -25.94
C PRO A 218 2.33 -4.63 -24.70
N SER A 219 2.99 -4.52 -23.52
CA SER A 219 2.46 -5.06 -22.27
C SER A 219 1.12 -4.45 -21.86
N TYR A 220 0.90 -3.15 -22.15
CA TYR A 220 -0.39 -2.51 -21.90
C TYR A 220 -1.51 -3.24 -22.66
N GLY A 221 -1.29 -3.51 -23.95
CA GLY A 221 -2.25 -4.23 -24.79
C GLY A 221 -2.50 -5.67 -24.31
N VAL A 222 -1.45 -6.39 -23.88
CA VAL A 222 -1.58 -7.74 -23.30
C VAL A 222 -2.44 -7.73 -22.04
N ILE A 223 -2.14 -6.82 -21.12
CA ILE A 223 -2.90 -6.69 -19.86
C ILE A 223 -4.35 -6.31 -20.14
N LEU A 224 -4.58 -5.29 -20.97
CA LEU A 224 -5.92 -4.84 -21.32
C LEU A 224 -6.74 -5.95 -21.99
N GLY A 225 -6.13 -6.70 -22.91
CA GLY A 225 -6.80 -7.84 -23.56
C GLY A 225 -7.21 -8.96 -22.58
N LEU A 226 -6.50 -9.14 -21.47
CA LEU A 226 -6.90 -10.05 -20.39
C LEU A 226 -8.01 -9.44 -19.52
N VAL A 227 -7.97 -8.14 -19.27
CA VAL A 227 -8.99 -7.38 -18.54
C VAL A 227 -10.32 -7.43 -19.30
N ASP A 228 -10.31 -7.14 -20.61
CA ASP A 228 -11.51 -7.16 -21.47
C ASP A 228 -12.19 -8.53 -21.52
N LYS A 229 -11.40 -9.61 -21.38
CA LYS A 229 -11.90 -10.99 -21.25
C LYS A 229 -12.41 -11.32 -19.85
N GLY A 230 -12.41 -10.36 -18.91
CA GLY A 230 -12.78 -10.57 -17.53
C GLY A 230 -11.82 -11.44 -16.72
N ARG A 231 -10.59 -11.68 -17.24
CA ARG A 231 -9.61 -12.60 -16.69
C ARG A 231 -8.59 -11.92 -15.76
N ALA A 232 -8.47 -10.61 -15.84
CA ALA A 232 -7.48 -9.88 -15.08
C ALA A 232 -8.02 -8.65 -14.36
N TRP A 233 -7.27 -8.25 -13.35
CA TRP A 233 -7.40 -7.03 -12.57
C TRP A 233 -6.07 -6.30 -12.58
N VAL A 234 -6.08 -4.98 -12.39
CA VAL A 234 -4.86 -4.18 -12.27
C VAL A 234 -4.89 -3.38 -10.98
N LYS A 235 -3.79 -3.44 -10.23
CA LYS A 235 -3.55 -2.53 -9.11
C LYS A 235 -3.05 -1.20 -9.67
N VAL A 236 -3.90 -0.19 -9.65
CA VAL A 236 -3.54 1.19 -9.99
C VAL A 236 -2.79 1.80 -8.80
N SER A 237 -1.54 1.42 -8.68
CA SER A 237 -0.64 1.67 -7.54
C SER A 237 0.79 1.84 -8.00
N GLY A 238 1.70 2.28 -7.12
CA GLY A 238 3.13 2.26 -7.38
C GLY A 238 3.57 3.13 -8.57
N ALA A 239 2.94 4.29 -8.78
CA ALA A 239 3.29 5.21 -9.86
C ALA A 239 4.78 5.60 -9.87
N TYR A 240 5.43 5.52 -8.72
CA TYR A 240 6.83 5.86 -8.54
C TYR A 240 7.83 4.80 -9.07
N HIS A 241 7.38 3.58 -9.40
CA HIS A 241 8.28 2.49 -9.83
C HIS A 241 8.92 2.73 -11.19
N ASP A 242 8.14 3.13 -12.17
CA ASP A 242 8.58 3.18 -13.58
C ASP A 242 8.67 4.62 -14.13
N THR A 243 8.25 5.62 -13.35
CA THR A 243 8.26 7.03 -13.77
C THR A 243 9.66 7.53 -14.13
N LYS A 244 9.72 8.38 -15.16
CA LYS A 244 10.89 9.17 -15.53
C LYS A 244 10.73 10.64 -15.15
N VAL A 245 9.51 11.05 -14.77
CA VAL A 245 9.16 12.43 -14.44
C VAL A 245 9.14 12.68 -12.92
N GLY A 246 8.63 11.72 -12.15
CA GLY A 246 8.57 11.80 -10.68
C GLY A 246 7.40 12.61 -10.13
N PRO A 247 7.44 12.87 -8.80
CA PRO A 247 6.39 13.60 -8.10
C PRO A 247 6.32 15.09 -8.50
N PRO A 248 5.18 15.79 -8.24
CA PRO A 248 4.02 15.27 -7.51
C PRO A 248 3.04 14.50 -8.40
N ASP A 249 3.06 14.68 -9.70
CA ASP A 249 1.99 14.24 -10.61
C ASP A 249 2.28 12.89 -11.24
N TYR A 250 3.55 12.45 -11.25
CA TYR A 250 3.97 11.22 -11.94
C TYR A 250 3.35 11.13 -13.33
N ALA A 251 3.48 12.22 -14.12
CA ALA A 251 2.64 12.50 -15.29
C ALA A 251 2.64 11.36 -16.33
N ASP A 252 3.79 10.72 -16.52
CA ASP A 252 3.99 9.58 -17.42
C ASP A 252 3.24 8.32 -16.96
N THR A 253 3.47 7.85 -15.74
CA THR A 253 2.76 6.69 -15.18
C THR A 253 1.30 7.00 -14.87
N SER A 254 0.96 8.25 -14.54
CA SER A 254 -0.43 8.69 -14.39
C SER A 254 -1.23 8.60 -15.68
N ALA A 255 -0.60 8.77 -16.84
CA ALA A 255 -1.27 8.54 -18.13
C ALA A 255 -1.71 7.08 -18.29
N VAL A 256 -0.87 6.13 -17.85
CA VAL A 256 -1.20 4.69 -17.86
C VAL A 256 -2.32 4.39 -16.86
N GLY A 257 -2.25 4.97 -15.63
CA GLY A 257 -3.30 4.80 -14.61
C GLY A 257 -4.68 5.27 -15.10
N ARG A 258 -4.74 6.47 -15.71
CA ARG A 258 -5.96 6.98 -16.34
C ARG A 258 -6.48 6.08 -17.45
N ALA A 259 -5.59 5.56 -18.28
CA ALA A 259 -5.96 4.71 -19.40
C ALA A 259 -6.60 3.39 -18.91
N PHE A 260 -6.02 2.74 -17.90
CA PHE A 260 -6.61 1.54 -17.30
C PHE A 260 -7.97 1.82 -16.65
N VAL A 261 -8.05 2.86 -15.81
CA VAL A 261 -9.33 3.21 -15.13
C VAL A 261 -10.41 3.58 -16.15
N LYS A 262 -10.05 4.31 -17.21
CA LYS A 262 -11.00 4.67 -18.28
C LYS A 262 -11.48 3.44 -19.07
N ALA A 263 -10.59 2.48 -19.33
CA ALA A 263 -10.92 1.31 -20.13
C ALA A 263 -11.82 0.31 -19.38
N ALA A 264 -11.52 0.05 -18.10
CA ALA A 264 -12.22 -0.97 -17.32
C ALA A 264 -12.26 -0.60 -15.83
N PRO A 265 -13.02 0.41 -15.40
CA PRO A 265 -13.05 0.85 -14.01
C PRO A 265 -13.48 -0.26 -13.04
N GLU A 266 -14.24 -1.25 -13.50
CA GLU A 266 -14.69 -2.42 -12.72
C GLU A 266 -13.60 -3.47 -12.47
N ARG A 267 -12.42 -3.31 -13.04
CA ARG A 267 -11.29 -4.23 -12.91
C ARG A 267 -10.06 -3.58 -12.27
N MET A 268 -10.20 -2.37 -11.74
CA MET A 268 -9.12 -1.63 -11.12
C MET A 268 -9.27 -1.62 -9.60
N VAL A 269 -8.18 -1.83 -8.87
CA VAL A 269 -8.10 -1.67 -7.42
C VAL A 269 -6.89 -0.79 -7.09
N TRP A 270 -6.97 -0.01 -6.02
CA TRP A 270 -5.87 0.85 -5.58
C TRP A 270 -5.07 0.23 -4.44
N GLY A 271 -3.78 0.58 -4.31
CA GLY A 271 -2.94 0.23 -3.18
C GLY A 271 -1.83 1.24 -2.95
N SER A 272 -1.42 1.42 -1.70
CA SER A 272 -0.37 2.36 -1.32
C SER A 272 1.03 1.86 -1.69
N ASP A 273 1.25 0.56 -1.63
CA ASP A 273 2.56 -0.10 -1.63
C ASP A 273 3.44 0.33 -0.42
N TRP A 274 2.79 0.83 0.65
CA TRP A 274 3.50 1.12 1.90
C TRP A 274 4.13 -0.17 2.46
N PRO A 275 5.36 -0.15 2.96
CA PRO A 275 6.25 0.99 3.24
C PRO A 275 7.26 1.27 2.11
N HIS A 276 6.91 1.07 0.84
CA HIS A 276 7.72 1.37 -0.34
C HIS A 276 9.09 0.66 -0.30
N PRO A 277 9.14 -0.68 -0.25
CA PRO A 277 10.34 -1.43 0.10
C PRO A 277 11.49 -1.27 -0.89
N THR A 278 11.19 -0.91 -2.14
CA THR A 278 12.19 -0.71 -3.20
C THR A 278 12.94 0.62 -3.09
N VAL A 279 12.40 1.59 -2.34
CA VAL A 279 13.06 2.88 -2.06
C VAL A 279 13.81 2.77 -0.74
N LYS A 280 15.14 2.71 -0.80
CA LYS A 280 15.99 2.44 0.37
C LYS A 280 16.02 3.61 1.35
N GLU A 281 16.26 4.81 0.84
CA GLU A 281 16.43 6.01 1.67
C GLU A 281 15.08 6.52 2.18
N ILE A 282 14.92 6.65 3.49
CA ILE A 282 13.68 7.12 4.13
C ILE A 282 13.28 8.50 3.61
N ALA A 283 14.24 9.40 3.43
CA ALA A 283 13.99 10.76 2.92
C ALA A 283 13.48 10.78 1.47
N SER A 284 13.69 9.70 0.72
CA SER A 284 13.25 9.54 -0.67
C SER A 284 11.96 8.75 -0.81
N LYS A 285 11.38 8.27 0.30
CA LYS A 285 10.10 7.55 0.26
C LYS A 285 9.02 8.43 -0.37
N PRO A 286 8.11 7.84 -1.15
CA PRO A 286 6.95 8.58 -1.65
C PRO A 286 6.10 9.18 -0.55
N ASP A 287 5.38 10.24 -0.85
CA ASP A 287 4.31 10.76 -0.01
C ASP A 287 3.00 10.05 -0.36
N ASP A 288 2.48 9.26 0.58
CA ASP A 288 1.26 8.49 0.38
C ASP A 288 0.03 9.37 0.11
N ALA A 289 -0.01 10.61 0.65
CA ALA A 289 -1.08 11.54 0.33
C ALA A 289 -1.02 12.01 -1.14
N ILE A 290 0.19 12.19 -1.68
CA ILE A 290 0.38 12.48 -3.11
C ILE A 290 -0.04 11.28 -3.95
N LEU A 291 0.42 10.06 -3.62
CA LEU A 291 0.04 8.85 -4.35
C LEU A 291 -1.47 8.62 -4.33
N PHE A 292 -2.13 8.85 -3.19
CA PHE A 292 -3.58 8.73 -3.08
C PHE A 292 -4.32 9.80 -3.90
N ASN A 293 -3.81 11.03 -3.93
CA ASN A 293 -4.37 12.12 -4.71
C ASN A 293 -4.33 11.88 -6.23
N LEU A 294 -3.43 11.01 -6.73
CA LEU A 294 -3.40 10.67 -8.17
C LEU A 294 -4.74 10.13 -8.65
N LEU A 295 -5.51 9.46 -7.77
CA LEU A 295 -6.85 8.97 -8.09
C LEU A 295 -7.81 10.08 -8.52
N THR A 296 -7.64 11.32 -8.09
CA THR A 296 -8.48 12.44 -8.56
C THR A 296 -8.36 12.68 -10.07
N GLY A 297 -7.20 12.34 -10.63
CA GLY A 297 -6.96 12.43 -12.08
C GLY A 297 -7.20 11.13 -12.84
N TRP A 298 -7.35 10.00 -12.14
CA TRP A 298 -7.58 8.69 -12.77
C TRP A 298 -9.05 8.26 -12.71
N ALA A 299 -9.74 8.55 -11.61
CA ALA A 299 -11.16 8.27 -11.40
C ALA A 299 -11.92 9.60 -11.40
N PRO A 300 -12.57 9.99 -12.53
CA PRO A 300 -13.05 11.35 -12.73
C PRO A 300 -14.31 11.70 -11.92
N ASP A 301 -14.98 10.72 -11.36
CA ASP A 301 -16.23 10.89 -10.60
C ASP A 301 -16.29 10.00 -9.37
N GLU A 302 -17.20 10.32 -8.44
CA GLU A 302 -17.36 9.59 -7.18
C GLU A 302 -17.76 8.12 -7.38
N SER A 303 -18.49 7.79 -8.42
CA SER A 303 -18.91 6.43 -8.70
C SER A 303 -17.75 5.55 -9.12
N THR A 304 -16.87 6.06 -9.99
CA THR A 304 -15.63 5.41 -10.40
C THR A 304 -14.67 5.27 -9.22
N LEU A 305 -14.52 6.34 -8.43
CA LEU A 305 -13.68 6.32 -7.23
C LEU A 305 -14.16 5.26 -6.23
N ARG A 306 -15.47 5.23 -5.94
CA ARG A 306 -16.07 4.23 -5.07
C ARG A 306 -15.83 2.82 -5.60
N ARG A 307 -16.01 2.63 -6.90
CA ARG A 307 -15.77 1.34 -7.55
C ARG A 307 -14.34 0.85 -7.31
N VAL A 308 -13.34 1.70 -7.59
CA VAL A 308 -11.91 1.34 -7.44
C VAL A 308 -11.52 1.10 -5.98
N LEU A 309 -12.08 1.87 -5.05
CA LEU A 309 -11.67 1.82 -3.64
C LEU A 309 -12.54 0.91 -2.76
N VAL A 310 -13.77 0.58 -3.18
CA VAL A 310 -14.73 -0.13 -2.30
C VAL A 310 -15.30 -1.37 -2.97
N ASP A 311 -15.98 -1.21 -4.11
CA ASP A 311 -16.79 -2.27 -4.68
C ASP A 311 -15.93 -3.37 -5.34
N ASN A 312 -14.90 -2.98 -6.07
CA ASN A 312 -13.94 -3.90 -6.68
C ASN A 312 -13.12 -4.67 -5.63
N PRO A 313 -12.55 -4.01 -4.59
CA PRO A 313 -11.92 -4.72 -3.49
C PRO A 313 -12.86 -5.71 -2.79
N ALA A 314 -14.13 -5.34 -2.57
CA ALA A 314 -15.09 -6.24 -1.98
C ALA A 314 -15.30 -7.49 -2.85
N THR A 315 -15.44 -7.31 -4.16
CA THR A 315 -15.60 -8.41 -5.12
C THR A 315 -14.37 -9.29 -5.20
N LEU A 316 -13.17 -8.68 -5.35
CA LEU A 316 -11.93 -9.44 -5.60
C LEU A 316 -11.43 -10.19 -4.36
N TYR A 317 -11.59 -9.59 -3.17
CA TYR A 317 -11.01 -10.13 -1.93
C TYR A 317 -12.07 -10.64 -0.94
N GLY A 318 -13.36 -10.59 -1.30
CA GLY A 318 -14.44 -11.10 -0.46
C GLY A 318 -14.60 -10.31 0.84
N PHE A 319 -14.63 -8.98 0.77
CA PHE A 319 -15.09 -8.15 1.90
C PHE A 319 -16.61 -8.03 1.87
N GLU A 320 -17.20 -8.04 3.06
CA GLU A 320 -18.63 -7.78 3.29
C GLU A 320 -18.92 -6.29 3.41
#